data_96738372b52d8c493dadfb9c5e55e926
#
_entry.id   96738372b52d8c493dadfb9c5e55e926
#
_cell.length_a   1.000
_cell.length_b   1.000
_cell.length_c   1.000
_cell.angle_alpha   90.00
_cell.angle_beta   90.00
_cell.angle_gamma   90.00
#
_symmetry.space_group_name_H-M   'P 1'
#
loop_
_entity.id
_entity.type
_entity.pdbx_description
1 polymer ?
#
loop_
_entity_poly.entity_id
_entity_poly.type
_entity_poly.pdbx_seq_one_letter_code
_entity_poly.pdbx_strand_id
1 'polypeptide(L)'
;MAIVDVKEIIQAGVHFGHRVSRWHPKMEPFIFGKRNLIHIVDVRETLKGIVRACNFLSQISAQGKQVVFVGTKRQAKSIVQREAERSENHYVAERWLGGSLTNLNTIRKRLKRLVELETLEETGEIEQHSKKQVSRLRRERRKIFTNLNGLRKMEKLPAALIAVDIRREHIAIREARKCGIPVIALVDTDCDPGLVDIVIPGNDDAFRSIEIILAALADALLTGKEKYAMVQAEEEKKRMEEVEARKKEQEKVEAARQKELDEKKERDEIFRKAREDEAARVEAEKKAAKAEPAAAEEPAAAPEAEQTAAEEKPAEPDA
;
A
#
# COMPACT_ATOMS: atom_id res chain seq x y z
N MET A 1 16.44 -2.75 -18.50
CA MET A 1 17.37 -2.37 -17.42
C MET A 1 18.54 -1.66 -18.05
N ALA A 2 18.81 -0.43 -17.67
CA ALA A 2 20.04 0.26 -18.04
C ALA A 2 21.20 -0.48 -17.36
N ILE A 3 21.96 -1.24 -18.14
CA ILE A 3 23.19 -1.88 -17.64
C ILE A 3 24.23 -0.76 -17.61
N VAL A 4 24.71 -0.45 -16.41
CA VAL A 4 25.79 0.53 -16.22
C VAL A 4 27.02 0.05 -16.99
N ASP A 5 27.56 0.87 -17.90
CA ASP A 5 28.76 0.49 -18.66
C ASP A 5 29.97 0.42 -17.73
N VAL A 6 30.79 -0.63 -17.91
CA VAL A 6 32.05 -0.82 -17.17
C VAL A 6 32.96 0.39 -17.29
N LYS A 7 32.97 1.01 -18.48
CA LYS A 7 33.78 2.23 -18.73
C LYS A 7 33.33 3.40 -17.88
N GLU A 8 32.03 3.58 -17.73
CA GLU A 8 31.48 4.65 -16.88
C GLU A 8 31.81 4.43 -15.41
N ILE A 9 31.71 3.18 -14.91
CA ILE A 9 32.10 2.82 -13.53
C ILE A 9 33.57 3.16 -13.27
N ILE A 10 34.45 2.83 -14.21
CA ILE A 10 35.88 3.11 -14.08
C ILE A 10 36.14 4.61 -14.12
N GLN A 11 35.50 5.35 -15.04
CA GLN A 11 35.66 6.82 -15.17
C GLN A 11 35.11 7.57 -13.95
N ALA A 12 34.05 7.06 -13.33
CA ALA A 12 33.49 7.59 -12.09
C ALA A 12 34.38 7.35 -10.87
N GLY A 13 35.37 6.47 -10.98
CA GLY A 13 36.32 6.16 -9.89
C GLY A 13 35.73 5.23 -8.84
N VAL A 14 34.76 4.41 -9.21
CA VAL A 14 34.11 3.42 -8.30
C VAL A 14 35.14 2.40 -7.79
N HIS A 15 36.16 2.10 -8.60
CA HIS A 15 37.18 1.11 -8.29
C HIS A 15 38.24 1.57 -7.26
N PHE A 16 38.23 2.83 -6.87
CA PHE A 16 39.15 3.32 -5.83
C PHE A 16 38.60 3.04 -4.45
N GLY A 17 39.33 2.29 -3.65
CA GLY A 17 39.04 2.08 -2.25
C GLY A 17 39.86 2.95 -1.33
N HIS A 18 39.88 2.63 -0.07
CA HIS A 18 40.65 3.33 0.96
C HIS A 18 42.12 2.88 1.04
N ARG A 19 42.90 3.59 1.85
CA ARG A 19 44.28 3.24 2.09
C ARG A 19 44.43 1.86 2.71
N VAL A 20 45.49 1.12 2.33
CA VAL A 20 45.81 -0.22 2.83
C VAL A 20 45.83 -0.30 4.36
N SER A 21 46.25 0.79 5.05
CA SER A 21 46.29 0.81 6.53
C SER A 21 44.91 0.83 7.20
N ARG A 22 43.82 1.04 6.47
CA ARG A 22 42.46 1.15 7.00
C ARG A 22 41.50 0.05 6.52
N TRP A 23 41.98 -0.88 5.71
CA TRP A 23 41.13 -1.90 5.14
C TRP A 23 40.58 -2.89 6.17
N HIS A 24 39.46 -3.50 5.83
CA HIS A 24 38.87 -4.54 6.64
C HIS A 24 39.18 -5.92 6.03
N PRO A 25 39.70 -6.92 6.78
CA PRO A 25 40.11 -8.22 6.22
C PRO A 25 39.01 -8.96 5.45
N LYS A 26 37.75 -8.88 5.87
CA LYS A 26 36.63 -9.50 5.17
C LYS A 26 36.34 -8.90 3.78
N MET A 27 36.97 -7.78 3.43
CA MET A 27 36.85 -7.20 2.09
C MET A 27 37.85 -7.78 1.08
N GLU A 28 38.74 -8.68 1.52
CA GLU A 28 39.72 -9.34 0.65
C GLU A 28 39.11 -9.92 -0.65
N PRO A 29 37.96 -10.62 -0.65
CA PRO A 29 37.35 -11.16 -1.86
C PRO A 29 36.91 -10.12 -2.89
N PHE A 30 36.74 -8.86 -2.46
CA PHE A 30 36.28 -7.74 -3.30
C PHE A 30 37.42 -6.85 -3.77
N ILE A 31 38.66 -7.13 -3.37
CA ILE A 31 39.84 -6.33 -3.70
C ILE A 31 40.57 -6.98 -4.87
N PHE A 32 40.71 -6.24 -5.97
CA PHE A 32 41.52 -6.65 -7.13
C PHE A 32 43.02 -6.57 -6.86
N GLY A 33 43.44 -5.54 -6.14
CA GLY A 33 44.86 -5.30 -5.86
C GLY A 33 45.11 -4.01 -5.10
N LYS A 34 46.38 -3.53 -5.13
CA LYS A 34 46.79 -2.27 -4.50
C LYS A 34 47.65 -1.46 -5.45
N ARG A 35 47.47 -0.13 -5.46
CA ARG A 35 48.28 0.82 -6.17
C ARG A 35 48.50 2.07 -5.32
N ASN A 36 49.74 2.54 -5.19
CA ASN A 36 50.09 3.73 -4.40
C ASN A 36 49.45 3.71 -2.97
N LEU A 37 49.55 2.59 -2.26
CA LEU A 37 49.00 2.39 -0.91
C LEU A 37 47.47 2.53 -0.82
N ILE A 38 46.77 2.44 -1.94
CA ILE A 38 45.31 2.45 -2.02
C ILE A 38 44.85 1.08 -2.56
N HIS A 39 43.81 0.52 -1.98
CA HIS A 39 43.17 -0.68 -2.52
C HIS A 39 42.37 -0.35 -3.76
N ILE A 40 42.39 -1.27 -4.71
CA ILE A 40 41.55 -1.22 -5.92
C ILE A 40 40.50 -2.29 -5.81
N VAL A 41 39.23 -1.88 -5.86
CA VAL A 41 38.06 -2.76 -5.81
C VAL A 41 37.89 -3.49 -7.16
N ASP A 42 37.48 -4.74 -7.12
CA ASP A 42 37.15 -5.49 -8.33
C ASP A 42 35.79 -5.02 -8.90
N VAL A 43 35.85 -4.36 -10.06
CA VAL A 43 34.68 -3.84 -10.78
C VAL A 43 33.70 -4.97 -11.17
N ARG A 44 34.19 -6.20 -11.36
CA ARG A 44 33.32 -7.35 -11.67
C ARG A 44 32.41 -7.68 -10.51
N GLU A 45 32.92 -7.64 -9.29
CA GLU A 45 32.12 -7.86 -8.08
C GLU A 45 31.17 -6.68 -7.83
N THR A 46 31.61 -5.46 -8.14
CA THR A 46 30.73 -4.28 -8.11
C THR A 46 29.51 -4.48 -9.04
N LEU A 47 29.75 -4.86 -10.29
CA LEU A 47 28.67 -5.13 -11.26
C LEU A 47 27.73 -6.24 -10.81
N LYS A 48 28.29 -7.35 -10.30
CA LYS A 48 27.46 -8.44 -9.74
C LYS A 48 26.60 -7.94 -8.59
N GLY A 49 27.14 -7.12 -7.71
CA GLY A 49 26.41 -6.47 -6.61
C GLY A 49 25.28 -5.60 -7.11
N ILE A 50 25.56 -4.71 -8.08
CA ILE A 50 24.55 -3.83 -8.69
C ILE A 50 23.42 -4.64 -9.34
N VAL A 51 23.74 -5.67 -10.14
CA VAL A 51 22.72 -6.50 -10.80
C VAL A 51 21.84 -7.23 -9.79
N ARG A 52 22.44 -7.80 -8.73
CA ARG A 52 21.67 -8.44 -7.64
C ARG A 52 20.75 -7.44 -6.95
N ALA A 53 21.26 -6.25 -6.63
CA ALA A 53 20.49 -5.19 -5.99
C ALA A 53 19.35 -4.69 -6.89
N CYS A 54 19.62 -4.43 -8.17
CA CYS A 54 18.61 -3.98 -9.13
C CYS A 54 17.49 -5.01 -9.31
N ASN A 55 17.81 -6.30 -9.44
CA ASN A 55 16.82 -7.36 -9.55
C ASN A 55 15.94 -7.44 -8.30
N PHE A 56 16.53 -7.40 -7.12
CA PHE A 56 15.83 -7.42 -5.85
C PHE A 56 14.90 -6.20 -5.68
N LEU A 57 15.41 -5.00 -5.96
CA LEU A 57 14.65 -3.75 -5.87
C LEU A 57 13.49 -3.68 -6.87
N SER A 58 13.71 -4.16 -8.11
CA SER A 58 12.66 -4.24 -9.12
C SER A 58 11.53 -5.17 -8.68
N GLN A 59 11.85 -6.31 -8.03
CA GLN A 59 10.84 -7.24 -7.49
C GLN A 59 10.05 -6.62 -6.32
N ILE A 60 10.72 -5.94 -5.41
CA ILE A 60 10.08 -5.23 -4.29
C ILE A 60 9.14 -4.14 -4.80
N SER A 61 9.61 -3.33 -5.73
CA SER A 61 8.84 -2.23 -6.31
C SER A 61 7.65 -2.73 -7.13
N ALA A 62 7.78 -3.87 -7.83
CA ALA A 62 6.69 -4.54 -8.53
C ALA A 62 5.60 -5.09 -7.59
N GLN A 63 5.86 -5.18 -6.29
CA GLN A 63 4.87 -5.50 -5.25
C GLN A 63 4.24 -4.25 -4.62
N GLY A 64 4.52 -3.05 -5.12
CA GLY A 64 4.06 -1.78 -4.55
C GLY A 64 4.71 -1.42 -3.22
N LYS A 65 5.81 -2.09 -2.85
CA LYS A 65 6.52 -1.82 -1.60
C LYS A 65 7.56 -0.72 -1.79
N GLN A 66 7.75 0.09 -0.76
CA GLN A 66 8.69 1.21 -0.76
C GLN A 66 9.98 0.85 -0.03
N VAL A 67 11.05 1.57 -0.36
CA VAL A 67 12.37 1.44 0.24
C VAL A 67 12.79 2.75 0.90
N VAL A 68 13.85 2.70 1.71
CA VAL A 68 14.46 3.90 2.29
C VAL A 68 15.92 4.01 1.87
N PHE A 69 16.30 5.17 1.34
CA PHE A 69 17.68 5.52 1.04
C PHE A 69 18.30 6.23 2.25
N VAL A 70 19.49 5.82 2.62
CA VAL A 70 20.21 6.38 3.76
C VAL A 70 21.63 6.74 3.36
N GLY A 71 21.98 8.02 3.54
CA GLY A 71 23.34 8.47 3.26
C GLY A 71 23.58 9.84 3.86
N THR A 72 24.16 9.86 5.06
CA THR A 72 24.45 11.09 5.80
C THR A 72 25.83 11.67 5.47
N LYS A 73 26.60 10.99 4.61
CA LYS A 73 27.89 11.46 4.13
C LYS A 73 27.72 12.70 3.25
N ARG A 74 28.56 13.71 3.44
CA ARG A 74 28.43 14.99 2.72
C ARG A 74 28.32 14.83 1.19
N GLN A 75 29.07 13.87 0.63
CA GLN A 75 29.07 13.56 -0.79
C GLN A 75 27.78 12.85 -1.25
N ALA A 76 27.13 12.11 -0.36
CA ALA A 76 25.95 11.32 -0.67
C ALA A 76 24.61 12.08 -0.50
N LYS A 77 24.55 13.09 0.38
CA LYS A 77 23.30 13.76 0.78
C LYS A 77 22.43 14.20 -0.37
N SER A 78 22.97 14.99 -1.28
CA SER A 78 22.24 15.54 -2.42
C SER A 78 21.81 14.46 -3.41
N ILE A 79 22.63 13.44 -3.60
CA ILE A 79 22.34 12.32 -4.49
C ILE A 79 21.22 11.46 -3.91
N VAL A 80 21.34 11.07 -2.64
CA VAL A 80 20.34 10.29 -1.91
C VAL A 80 18.98 10.97 -1.95
N GLN A 81 18.92 12.27 -1.70
CA GLN A 81 17.67 13.03 -1.77
C GLN A 81 17.12 13.02 -3.20
N ARG A 82 17.92 13.37 -4.20
CA ARG A 82 17.49 13.45 -5.60
C ARG A 82 16.97 12.11 -6.12
N GLU A 83 17.72 11.02 -5.91
CA GLU A 83 17.36 9.70 -6.44
C GLU A 83 16.16 9.09 -5.69
N ALA A 84 16.03 9.34 -4.39
CA ALA A 84 14.86 8.92 -3.63
C ALA A 84 13.60 9.69 -4.05
N GLU A 85 13.69 11.01 -4.26
CA GLU A 85 12.58 11.82 -4.76
C GLU A 85 12.19 11.41 -6.19
N ARG A 86 13.17 11.18 -7.09
CA ARG A 86 12.95 10.71 -8.45
C ARG A 86 12.23 9.37 -8.50
N SER A 87 12.58 8.46 -7.59
CA SER A 87 11.97 7.14 -7.49
C SER A 87 10.76 7.10 -6.54
N GLU A 88 10.34 8.26 -5.97
CA GLU A 88 9.24 8.40 -4.98
C GLU A 88 9.38 7.48 -3.78
N ASN A 89 10.57 7.31 -3.30
CA ASN A 89 10.90 6.53 -2.13
C ASN A 89 11.32 7.42 -0.95
N HIS A 90 11.50 6.81 0.21
CA HIS A 90 11.88 7.51 1.42
C HIS A 90 13.38 7.73 1.48
N TYR A 91 13.80 8.80 2.18
CA TYR A 91 15.22 9.05 2.38
C TYR A 91 15.57 9.66 3.74
N VAL A 92 16.83 9.46 4.14
CA VAL A 92 17.46 10.16 5.25
C VAL A 92 18.84 10.63 4.78
N ALA A 93 18.98 11.95 4.59
CA ALA A 93 20.23 12.54 4.06
C ALA A 93 21.05 13.29 5.13
N GLU A 94 20.43 13.81 6.21
CA GLU A 94 21.15 14.63 7.18
C GLU A 94 21.67 13.83 8.38
N ARG A 95 20.79 13.21 9.12
CA ARG A 95 21.13 12.41 10.29
C ARG A 95 20.10 11.33 10.54
N TRP A 96 20.55 10.09 10.63
CA TRP A 96 19.70 9.01 11.12
C TRP A 96 19.37 9.21 12.59
N LEU A 97 18.10 9.28 12.91
CA LEU A 97 17.66 9.34 14.31
C LEU A 97 17.42 7.91 14.81
N GLY A 98 18.04 7.58 15.95
CA GLY A 98 17.79 6.28 16.58
C GLY A 98 16.30 6.06 16.82
N GLY A 99 15.80 4.89 16.45
CA GLY A 99 14.37 4.57 16.53
C GLY A 99 13.57 4.87 15.26
N SER A 100 14.21 5.30 14.16
CA SER A 100 13.50 5.61 12.91
C SER A 100 12.75 4.40 12.33
N LEU A 101 13.22 3.20 12.53
CA LEU A 101 12.53 1.96 12.16
C LEU A 101 11.94 1.25 13.37
N THR A 102 12.69 1.15 14.46
CA THR A 102 12.28 0.38 15.65
C THR A 102 11.22 1.08 16.50
N ASN A 103 11.08 2.41 16.40
CA ASN A 103 10.09 3.22 17.11
C ASN A 103 9.33 4.17 16.18
N LEU A 104 8.74 3.62 15.15
CA LEU A 104 8.03 4.37 14.10
C LEU A 104 6.89 5.25 14.67
N ASN A 105 6.22 4.80 15.73
CA ASN A 105 5.15 5.57 16.38
C ASN A 105 5.64 6.92 16.92
N THR A 106 6.83 6.96 17.53
CA THR A 106 7.42 8.21 18.00
C THR A 106 7.83 9.13 16.84
N ILE A 107 8.35 8.56 15.77
CA ILE A 107 8.69 9.32 14.56
C ILE A 107 7.43 9.94 13.94
N ARG A 108 6.34 9.17 13.85
CA ARG A 108 5.04 9.70 13.36
C ARG A 108 4.49 10.83 14.22
N LYS A 109 4.61 10.74 15.55
CA LYS A 109 4.22 11.85 16.44
C LYS A 109 5.05 13.11 16.14
N ARG A 110 6.34 12.96 15.84
CA ARG A 110 7.20 14.09 15.46
C ARG A 110 6.83 14.65 14.07
N LEU A 111 6.47 13.80 13.13
CA LEU A 111 6.00 14.24 11.80
C LEU A 111 4.64 14.96 11.90
N LYS A 112 3.70 14.49 12.73
CA LYS A 112 2.46 15.22 13.00
C LYS A 112 2.75 16.60 13.58
N ARG A 113 3.70 16.66 14.53
CA ARG A 113 4.13 17.94 15.11
C ARG A 113 4.74 18.89 14.06
N LEU A 114 5.43 18.35 13.06
CA LEU A 114 5.93 19.14 11.94
C LEU A 114 4.78 19.78 11.15
N VAL A 115 3.76 19.00 10.80
CA VAL A 115 2.57 19.50 10.10
C VAL A 115 1.86 20.59 10.91
N GLU A 116 1.68 20.41 12.23
CA GLU A 116 1.11 21.41 13.10
C GLU A 116 1.90 22.74 13.07
N LEU A 117 3.25 22.64 13.13
CA LEU A 117 4.11 23.82 13.09
C LEU A 117 4.11 24.52 11.72
N GLU A 118 3.95 23.79 10.64
CA GLU A 118 3.79 24.32 9.29
C GLU A 118 2.44 25.03 9.15
N THR A 119 1.37 24.42 9.61
CA THR A 119 0.03 25.02 9.61
C THR A 119 -0.03 26.31 10.44
N LEU A 120 0.56 26.31 11.64
CA LEU A 120 0.65 27.52 12.48
C LEU A 120 1.43 28.67 11.80
N GLU A 121 2.40 28.34 10.96
CA GLU A 121 3.17 29.36 10.22
C GLU A 121 2.40 29.85 8.98
N GLU A 122 1.67 28.96 8.28
CA GLU A 122 0.84 29.30 7.13
C GLU A 122 -0.41 30.13 7.52
N THR A 123 -1.05 29.81 8.65
CA THR A 123 -2.21 30.57 9.17
C THR A 123 -1.82 31.89 9.82
N GLY A 124 -0.54 32.13 10.06
CA GLY A 124 -0.05 33.33 10.75
C GLY A 124 -0.30 33.33 12.27
N GLU A 125 -0.90 32.29 12.83
CA GLU A 125 -1.14 32.17 14.27
C GLU A 125 0.17 32.18 15.10
N ILE A 126 1.28 31.83 14.46
CA ILE A 126 2.60 31.86 15.09
C ILE A 126 2.96 33.29 15.56
N GLU A 127 2.44 34.36 14.94
CA GLU A 127 2.72 35.77 15.28
C GLU A 127 2.01 36.21 16.55
N GLN A 128 0.97 35.48 16.99
CA GLN A 128 0.26 35.75 18.26
C GLN A 128 1.12 35.41 19.49
N HIS A 129 2.20 34.62 19.28
CA HIS A 129 3.13 34.23 20.33
C HIS A 129 4.24 35.28 20.57
N SER A 130 4.85 35.25 21.74
CA SER A 130 5.99 36.14 22.04
C SER A 130 7.17 35.85 21.08
N LYS A 131 7.98 36.87 20.76
CA LYS A 131 9.15 36.74 19.86
C LYS A 131 10.08 35.56 20.24
N LYS A 132 10.23 35.30 21.54
CA LYS A 132 11.05 34.17 22.04
C LYS A 132 10.41 32.83 21.71
N GLN A 133 9.09 32.71 21.84
CA GLN A 133 8.35 31.50 21.49
C GLN A 133 8.39 31.23 19.98
N VAL A 134 8.14 32.26 19.16
CA VAL A 134 8.25 32.17 17.68
C VAL A 134 9.60 31.63 17.26
N SER A 135 10.70 32.21 17.79
CA SER A 135 12.05 31.71 17.50
C SER A 135 12.26 30.25 17.88
N ARG A 136 11.67 29.82 19.03
CA ARG A 136 11.76 28.43 19.48
C ARG A 136 10.99 27.48 18.56
N LEU A 137 9.75 27.84 18.17
CA LEU A 137 8.91 27.05 17.29
C LEU A 137 9.53 26.91 15.88
N ARG A 138 10.02 28.00 15.31
CA ARG A 138 10.73 27.99 14.03
C ARG A 138 12.01 27.12 14.05
N ARG A 139 12.74 27.14 15.17
CA ARG A 139 13.92 26.28 15.34
C ARG A 139 13.53 24.79 15.46
N GLU A 140 12.45 24.51 16.19
CA GLU A 140 11.90 23.15 16.32
C GLU A 140 11.45 22.64 14.95
N ARG A 141 10.66 23.40 14.19
CA ARG A 141 10.22 23.08 12.83
C ARG A 141 11.41 22.74 11.92
N ARG A 142 12.39 23.65 11.86
CA ARG A 142 13.59 23.45 11.04
C ARG A 142 14.32 22.17 11.39
N LYS A 143 14.49 21.87 12.68
CA LYS A 143 15.19 20.67 13.14
C LYS A 143 14.44 19.39 12.74
N ILE A 144 13.11 19.36 12.87
CA ILE A 144 12.30 18.20 12.49
C ILE A 144 12.32 18.05 10.97
N PHE A 145 12.07 19.12 10.23
CA PHE A 145 12.08 19.13 8.77
C PHE A 145 13.40 18.61 8.21
N THR A 146 14.53 19.16 8.64
CA THR A 146 15.84 18.76 8.16
C THR A 146 16.14 17.28 8.31
N ASN A 147 15.70 16.66 9.44
CA ASN A 147 16.03 15.26 9.72
C ASN A 147 14.97 14.25 9.26
N LEU A 148 13.70 14.64 9.17
CA LEU A 148 12.59 13.70 8.97
C LEU A 148 11.75 13.96 7.73
N ASN A 149 12.01 15.02 6.95
CA ASN A 149 11.20 15.35 5.77
C ASN A 149 11.14 14.19 4.77
N GLY A 150 12.23 13.50 4.52
CA GLY A 150 12.26 12.35 3.61
C GLY A 150 11.47 11.12 4.09
N LEU A 151 11.08 11.08 5.37
CA LEU A 151 10.25 10.02 5.95
C LEU A 151 8.78 10.42 6.10
N ARG A 152 8.38 11.63 5.64
CA ARG A 152 7.04 12.19 5.83
C ARG A 152 5.93 11.26 5.34
N LYS A 153 6.11 10.62 4.20
CA LYS A 153 5.15 9.71 3.55
C LYS A 153 5.26 8.25 4.03
N MET A 154 6.15 7.95 4.98
CA MET A 154 6.39 6.59 5.42
C MET A 154 5.33 6.12 6.43
N GLU A 155 4.30 5.42 5.94
CA GLU A 155 3.25 4.86 6.78
C GLU A 155 3.59 3.47 7.33
N LYS A 156 4.33 2.68 6.57
CA LYS A 156 4.71 1.30 6.92
C LYS A 156 6.23 1.17 6.96
N LEU A 157 6.72 0.11 7.58
CA LEU A 157 8.14 -0.22 7.50
C LEU A 157 8.55 -0.44 6.04
N PRO A 158 9.72 0.07 5.62
CA PRO A 158 10.22 -0.13 4.27
C PRO A 158 10.58 -1.60 4.03
N ALA A 159 10.46 -2.04 2.78
CA ALA A 159 10.79 -3.42 2.41
C ALA A 159 12.28 -3.65 2.23
N ALA A 160 13.07 -2.61 2.05
CA ALA A 160 14.53 -2.67 2.03
C ALA A 160 15.13 -1.32 2.46
N LEU A 161 16.38 -1.38 2.92
CA LEU A 161 17.20 -0.22 3.25
C LEU A 161 18.39 -0.17 2.29
N ILE A 162 18.60 0.98 1.64
CA ILE A 162 19.75 1.24 0.77
C ILE A 162 20.67 2.22 1.53
N ALA A 163 21.87 1.77 1.88
CA ALA A 163 22.82 2.57 2.65
C ALA A 163 24.06 2.93 1.85
N VAL A 164 24.53 4.16 2.04
CA VAL A 164 25.86 4.60 1.55
C VAL A 164 26.77 4.74 2.74
N ASP A 165 27.85 3.96 2.78
CA ASP A 165 28.82 3.87 3.89
C ASP A 165 28.24 3.18 5.15
N ILE A 166 28.53 1.88 5.28
CA ILE A 166 28.09 1.04 6.42
C ILE A 166 28.63 1.57 7.75
N ARG A 167 29.85 2.08 7.75
CA ARG A 167 30.52 2.52 8.98
C ARG A 167 29.82 3.72 9.58
N ARG A 168 29.35 4.63 8.73
CA ARG A 168 28.63 5.83 9.14
C ARG A 168 27.19 5.53 9.49
N GLU A 169 26.53 4.68 8.71
CA GLU A 169 25.12 4.37 8.86
C GLU A 169 24.87 3.10 9.73
N HIS A 170 25.83 2.73 10.58
CA HIS A 170 25.76 1.53 11.41
C HIS A 170 24.51 1.45 12.32
N ILE A 171 23.94 2.59 12.73
CA ILE A 171 22.70 2.62 13.52
C ILE A 171 21.52 2.21 12.65
N ALA A 172 21.41 2.75 11.44
CA ALA A 172 20.35 2.43 10.50
C ALA A 172 20.36 0.94 10.13
N ILE A 173 21.53 0.41 9.81
CA ILE A 173 21.75 -1.00 9.47
C ILE A 173 21.37 -1.91 10.64
N ARG A 174 21.78 -1.56 11.86
CA ARG A 174 21.44 -2.34 13.06
C ARG A 174 19.95 -2.36 13.35
N GLU A 175 19.26 -1.23 13.13
CA GLU A 175 17.81 -1.16 13.25
C GLU A 175 17.10 -1.96 12.16
N ALA A 176 17.54 -1.85 10.90
CA ALA A 176 16.99 -2.60 9.79
C ALA A 176 17.07 -4.11 10.04
N ARG A 177 18.24 -4.61 10.44
CA ARG A 177 18.43 -6.02 10.81
C ARG A 177 17.53 -6.46 11.96
N LYS A 178 17.37 -5.61 12.99
CA LYS A 178 16.46 -5.89 14.11
C LYS A 178 14.99 -5.98 13.68
N CYS A 179 14.61 -5.23 12.66
CA CYS A 179 13.27 -5.28 12.09
C CYS A 179 13.10 -6.33 10.98
N GLY A 180 14.13 -7.11 10.64
CA GLY A 180 14.09 -8.09 9.56
C GLY A 180 14.03 -7.46 8.16
N ILE A 181 14.53 -6.22 8.02
CA ILE A 181 14.55 -5.49 6.75
C ILE A 181 15.88 -5.76 6.06
N PRO A 182 15.88 -6.28 4.82
CA PRO A 182 17.09 -6.52 4.06
C PRO A 182 17.82 -5.21 3.75
N VAL A 183 19.16 -5.27 3.85
CA VAL A 183 20.04 -4.14 3.69
C VAL A 183 20.89 -4.30 2.43
N ILE A 184 20.82 -3.31 1.55
CA ILE A 184 21.69 -3.15 0.39
C ILE A 184 22.65 -2.01 0.73
N ALA A 185 23.94 -2.20 0.55
CA ALA A 185 24.86 -1.10 0.83
C ALA A 185 25.99 -0.97 -0.19
N LEU A 186 26.36 0.29 -0.46
CA LEU A 186 27.63 0.64 -1.06
C LEU A 186 28.71 0.53 0.00
N VAL A 187 29.67 -0.34 -0.21
CA VAL A 187 30.66 -0.77 0.77
C VAL A 187 32.06 -0.49 0.26
N ASP A 188 32.80 0.34 0.94
CA ASP A 188 34.22 0.56 0.65
C ASP A 188 35.10 -0.46 1.41
N THR A 189 36.37 -0.47 1.09
CA THR A 189 37.36 -1.44 1.58
C THR A 189 37.62 -1.36 3.10
N ASP A 190 37.18 -0.34 3.81
CA ASP A 190 37.35 -0.15 5.25
C ASP A 190 36.19 -0.66 6.10
N CYS A 191 35.17 -1.28 5.47
CA CYS A 191 33.91 -1.69 6.09
C CYS A 191 33.79 -3.22 6.21
N ASP A 192 32.96 -3.70 7.17
CA ASP A 192 32.61 -5.13 7.29
C ASP A 192 31.42 -5.48 6.37
N PRO A 193 31.63 -6.24 5.27
CA PRO A 193 30.55 -6.63 4.37
C PRO A 193 29.53 -7.60 4.99
N GLY A 194 29.88 -8.29 6.08
CA GLY A 194 28.99 -9.23 6.77
C GLY A 194 27.83 -8.59 7.52
N LEU A 195 27.77 -7.25 7.54
CA LEU A 195 26.67 -6.52 8.17
C LEU A 195 25.48 -6.28 7.24
N VAL A 196 25.60 -6.58 5.95
CA VAL A 196 24.60 -6.29 4.93
C VAL A 196 24.27 -7.54 4.10
N ASP A 197 23.09 -7.57 3.52
CA ASP A 197 22.59 -8.72 2.77
C ASP A 197 23.04 -8.67 1.30
N ILE A 198 23.06 -7.49 0.70
CA ILE A 198 23.54 -7.27 -0.66
C ILE A 198 24.66 -6.22 -0.63
N VAL A 199 25.87 -6.70 -0.86
CA VAL A 199 27.07 -5.86 -0.91
C VAL A 199 27.28 -5.33 -2.32
N ILE A 200 27.48 -4.04 -2.47
CA ILE A 200 27.95 -3.38 -3.69
C ILE A 200 29.32 -2.80 -3.35
N PRO A 201 30.41 -3.52 -3.68
CA PRO A 201 31.74 -3.01 -3.39
C PRO A 201 32.04 -1.79 -4.28
N GLY A 202 32.53 -0.71 -3.70
CA GLY A 202 32.85 0.50 -4.45
C GLY A 202 33.18 1.69 -3.59
N ASN A 203 33.59 2.76 -4.24
CA ASN A 203 34.01 4.01 -3.61
C ASN A 203 32.79 4.79 -3.07
N ASP A 204 32.77 5.01 -1.79
CA ASP A 204 31.74 5.79 -1.08
C ASP A 204 32.13 7.26 -0.80
N ASP A 205 33.32 7.69 -1.24
CA ASP A 205 33.83 9.05 -1.11
C ASP A 205 33.65 9.91 -2.38
N ALA A 206 33.67 9.28 -3.54
CA ALA A 206 33.56 10.00 -4.81
C ALA A 206 32.11 10.27 -5.18
N PHE A 207 31.73 11.55 -5.37
CA PHE A 207 30.39 11.97 -5.78
C PHE A 207 29.88 11.19 -7.01
N ARG A 208 30.69 11.12 -8.09
CA ARG A 208 30.31 10.40 -9.32
C ARG A 208 30.10 8.90 -9.12
N SER A 209 30.89 8.27 -8.24
CA SER A 209 30.73 6.86 -7.90
C SER A 209 29.38 6.59 -7.24
N ILE A 210 29.04 7.39 -6.23
CA ILE A 210 27.77 7.28 -5.51
C ILE A 210 26.60 7.56 -6.46
N GLU A 211 26.73 8.57 -7.32
CA GLU A 211 25.70 8.97 -8.27
C GLU A 211 25.33 7.85 -9.25
N ILE A 212 26.32 7.25 -9.92
CA ILE A 212 26.09 6.19 -10.90
C ILE A 212 25.42 4.98 -10.24
N ILE A 213 25.86 4.59 -9.06
CA ILE A 213 25.31 3.43 -8.36
C ILE A 213 23.89 3.70 -7.90
N LEU A 214 23.63 4.83 -7.23
CA LEU A 214 22.29 5.16 -6.74
C LEU A 214 21.31 5.42 -7.89
N ALA A 215 21.75 6.02 -9.00
CA ALA A 215 20.93 6.19 -10.19
C ALA A 215 20.49 4.84 -10.77
N ALA A 216 21.40 3.87 -10.89
CA ALA A 216 21.06 2.52 -11.36
C ALA A 216 20.05 1.81 -10.44
N LEU A 217 20.19 1.96 -9.12
CA LEU A 217 19.23 1.40 -8.14
C LEU A 217 17.87 2.09 -8.23
N ALA A 218 17.83 3.41 -8.41
CA ALA A 218 16.60 4.17 -8.58
C ALA A 218 15.88 3.82 -9.90
N ASP A 219 16.62 3.60 -11.00
CA ASP A 219 16.04 3.14 -12.27
C ASP A 219 15.41 1.76 -12.16
N ALA A 220 16.04 0.85 -11.40
CA ALA A 220 15.45 -0.46 -11.11
C ALA A 220 14.14 -0.36 -10.32
N LEU A 221 14.05 0.58 -9.38
CA LEU A 221 12.82 0.86 -8.63
C LEU A 221 11.72 1.43 -9.54
N LEU A 222 12.06 2.36 -10.44
CA LEU A 222 11.12 2.90 -11.41
C LEU A 222 10.57 1.83 -12.35
N THR A 223 11.45 0.98 -12.91
CA THR A 223 11.04 -0.15 -13.75
C THR A 223 10.10 -1.11 -12.98
N GLY A 224 10.32 -1.31 -11.69
CA GLY A 224 9.42 -2.11 -10.84
C GLY A 224 8.07 -1.44 -10.64
N LYS A 225 8.03 -0.11 -10.44
CA LYS A 225 6.79 0.66 -10.31
C LYS A 225 5.94 0.64 -11.57
N GLU A 226 6.58 0.73 -12.74
CA GLU A 226 5.87 0.61 -14.03
C GLU A 226 5.15 -0.74 -14.15
N LYS A 227 5.83 -1.83 -13.77
CA LYS A 227 5.22 -3.16 -13.74
C LYS A 227 4.07 -3.24 -12.74
N TYR A 228 4.22 -2.66 -11.56
CA TYR A 228 3.16 -2.61 -10.56
C TYR A 228 1.94 -1.83 -11.08
N ALA A 229 2.15 -0.67 -11.70
CA ALA A 229 1.07 0.13 -12.29
C ALA A 229 0.32 -0.62 -13.40
N MET A 230 1.03 -1.38 -14.25
CA MET A 230 0.41 -2.22 -15.27
C MET A 230 -0.48 -3.30 -14.66
N VAL A 231 0.01 -4.01 -13.64
CA VAL A 231 -0.77 -5.06 -12.94
C VAL A 231 -2.00 -4.46 -12.26
N GLN A 232 -1.84 -3.33 -11.57
CA GLN A 232 -2.97 -2.63 -10.93
C GLN A 232 -4.04 -2.20 -11.95
N ALA A 233 -3.62 -1.66 -13.09
CA ALA A 233 -4.54 -1.27 -14.15
C ALA A 233 -5.30 -2.47 -14.76
N GLU A 234 -4.67 -3.63 -14.86
CA GLU A 234 -5.34 -4.86 -15.30
C GLU A 234 -6.31 -5.41 -14.24
N GLU A 235 -5.93 -5.36 -12.97
CA GLU A 235 -6.81 -5.78 -11.86
C GLU A 235 -8.02 -4.86 -11.73
N GLU A 236 -7.83 -3.54 -11.87
CA GLU A 236 -8.94 -2.58 -11.85
C GLU A 236 -9.91 -2.81 -13.02
N LYS A 237 -9.41 -3.06 -14.23
CA LYS A 237 -10.25 -3.40 -15.39
C LYS A 237 -11.10 -4.64 -15.12
N LYS A 238 -10.48 -5.74 -14.65
CA LYS A 238 -11.19 -6.97 -14.30
C LYS A 238 -12.25 -6.73 -13.23
N ARG A 239 -11.91 -5.96 -12.20
CA ARG A 239 -12.85 -5.59 -11.14
C ARG A 239 -14.04 -4.78 -11.65
N MET A 240 -13.78 -3.84 -12.56
CA MET A 240 -14.86 -3.05 -13.19
C MET A 240 -15.76 -3.93 -14.06
N GLU A 241 -15.19 -4.84 -14.86
CA GLU A 241 -15.93 -5.81 -15.66
C GLU A 241 -16.80 -6.74 -14.79
N GLU A 242 -16.27 -7.22 -13.66
CA GLU A 242 -17.04 -8.03 -12.70
C GLU A 242 -18.19 -7.25 -12.05
N VAL A 243 -17.94 -5.99 -11.69
CA VAL A 243 -19.00 -5.12 -11.12
C VAL A 243 -20.09 -4.84 -12.15
N GLU A 244 -19.71 -4.61 -13.39
CA GLU A 244 -20.67 -4.39 -14.48
C GLU A 244 -21.46 -5.66 -14.82
N ALA A 245 -20.81 -6.83 -14.82
CA ALA A 245 -21.48 -8.11 -15.01
C ALA A 245 -22.49 -8.39 -13.88
N ARG A 246 -22.12 -8.13 -12.62
CA ARG A 246 -23.04 -8.27 -11.48
C ARG A 246 -24.22 -7.32 -11.56
N LYS A 247 -24.02 -6.08 -11.98
CA LYS A 247 -25.13 -5.12 -12.18
C LYS A 247 -26.09 -5.60 -13.26
N LYS A 248 -25.58 -6.06 -14.41
CA LYS A 248 -26.41 -6.61 -15.50
C LYS A 248 -27.19 -7.86 -15.06
N GLU A 249 -26.62 -8.68 -14.20
CA GLU A 249 -27.29 -9.85 -13.64
C GLU A 249 -28.39 -9.46 -12.64
N GLN A 250 -28.12 -8.48 -11.78
CA GLN A 250 -29.14 -7.92 -10.86
C GLN A 250 -30.30 -7.28 -11.62
N GLU A 251 -30.03 -6.49 -12.65
CA GLU A 251 -31.07 -5.89 -13.52
C GLU A 251 -31.94 -6.95 -14.19
N LYS A 252 -31.34 -8.06 -14.65
CA LYS A 252 -32.09 -9.18 -15.23
C LYS A 252 -32.98 -9.87 -14.19
N VAL A 253 -32.48 -10.08 -12.99
CA VAL A 253 -33.26 -10.68 -11.88
C VAL A 253 -34.41 -9.77 -11.44
N GLU A 254 -34.15 -8.46 -11.34
CA GLU A 254 -35.18 -7.48 -11.02
C GLU A 254 -36.24 -7.41 -12.13
N ALA A 255 -35.83 -7.37 -13.40
CA ALA A 255 -36.76 -7.38 -14.52
C ALA A 255 -37.59 -8.67 -14.60
N ALA A 256 -37.00 -9.82 -14.28
CA ALA A 256 -37.74 -11.08 -14.20
C ALA A 256 -38.78 -11.07 -13.04
N ARG A 257 -38.34 -10.56 -11.87
CA ARG A 257 -39.24 -10.42 -10.71
C ARG A 257 -40.40 -9.45 -10.95
N GLN A 258 -40.11 -8.36 -11.68
CA GLN A 258 -41.15 -7.40 -12.05
C GLN A 258 -42.19 -8.03 -13.00
N LYS A 259 -41.72 -8.80 -14.00
CA LYS A 259 -42.62 -9.54 -14.90
C LYS A 259 -43.50 -10.55 -14.18
N GLU A 260 -42.94 -11.34 -13.24
CA GLU A 260 -43.73 -12.26 -12.39
C GLU A 260 -44.79 -11.53 -11.55
N LEU A 261 -44.42 -10.35 -11.01
CA LEU A 261 -45.36 -9.53 -10.23
C LEU A 261 -46.51 -8.99 -11.09
N ASP A 262 -46.20 -8.56 -12.31
CA ASP A 262 -47.18 -8.01 -13.23
C ASP A 262 -48.08 -9.14 -13.78
N GLU A 263 -47.56 -10.32 -14.12
CA GLU A 263 -48.34 -11.52 -14.48
C GLU A 263 -49.24 -11.97 -13.32
N LYS A 264 -48.77 -11.87 -12.06
CA LYS A 264 -49.57 -12.18 -10.89
C LYS A 264 -50.71 -11.17 -10.70
N LYS A 265 -50.49 -9.89 -10.92
CA LYS A 265 -51.53 -8.88 -10.87
C LYS A 265 -52.57 -9.07 -11.96
N GLU A 266 -52.17 -9.40 -13.18
CA GLU A 266 -53.11 -9.71 -14.26
C GLU A 266 -53.95 -10.94 -13.95
N ARG A 267 -53.38 -12.03 -13.40
CA ARG A 267 -54.14 -13.19 -12.94
C ARG A 267 -55.16 -12.83 -11.84
N ASP A 268 -54.74 -12.04 -10.85
CA ASP A 268 -55.58 -11.61 -9.75
C ASP A 268 -56.74 -10.71 -10.27
N GLU A 269 -56.49 -9.86 -11.26
CA GLU A 269 -57.53 -9.05 -11.92
C GLU A 269 -58.52 -9.93 -12.73
N ILE A 270 -58.02 -10.91 -13.47
CA ILE A 270 -58.88 -11.85 -14.20
C ILE A 270 -59.76 -12.67 -13.22
N PHE A 271 -59.17 -13.12 -12.11
CA PHE A 271 -59.90 -13.86 -11.06
C PHE A 271 -60.93 -12.98 -10.37
N ARG A 272 -60.63 -11.70 -10.17
CA ARG A 272 -61.58 -10.74 -9.57
C ARG A 272 -62.75 -10.45 -10.50
N LYS A 273 -62.51 -10.24 -11.80
CA LYS A 273 -63.57 -10.05 -12.81
C LYS A 273 -64.41 -11.30 -12.95
N ALA A 274 -63.81 -12.49 -12.98
CA ALA A 274 -64.59 -13.75 -13.02
C ALA A 274 -65.48 -13.93 -11.79
N ARG A 275 -65.04 -13.56 -10.58
CA ARG A 275 -65.87 -13.58 -9.36
C ARG A 275 -66.99 -12.52 -9.37
N GLU A 276 -66.72 -11.33 -9.90
CA GLU A 276 -67.74 -10.27 -10.08
C GLU A 276 -68.79 -10.69 -11.10
N ASP A 277 -68.41 -11.34 -12.19
CA ASP A 277 -69.33 -11.87 -13.21
C ASP A 277 -70.17 -13.06 -12.64
N GLU A 278 -69.53 -13.93 -11.86
CA GLU A 278 -70.22 -15.05 -11.20
C GLU A 278 -71.20 -14.55 -10.11
N ALA A 279 -70.81 -13.54 -9.34
CA ALA A 279 -71.68 -12.90 -8.37
C ALA A 279 -72.87 -12.18 -9.06
N ALA A 280 -72.64 -11.52 -10.21
CA ALA A 280 -73.71 -10.91 -10.97
C ALA A 280 -74.64 -11.92 -11.59
N ARG A 281 -74.21 -13.12 -12.03
CA ARG A 281 -75.00 -14.22 -12.51
C ARG A 281 -75.92 -14.82 -11.36
N VAL A 282 -75.29 -15.04 -10.19
CA VAL A 282 -76.03 -15.55 -9.02
C VAL A 282 -77.07 -14.53 -8.52
N GLU A 283 -76.76 -13.21 -8.65
CA GLU A 283 -77.77 -12.19 -8.29
C GLU A 283 -78.88 -12.07 -9.32
N ALA A 284 -78.60 -12.29 -10.61
CA ALA A 284 -79.61 -12.38 -11.67
C ALA A 284 -80.46 -13.62 -11.54
N GLU A 285 -79.90 -14.81 -11.18
CA GLU A 285 -80.65 -16.02 -10.89
C GLU A 285 -81.55 -15.89 -9.62
N LYS A 286 -81.04 -15.22 -8.57
CA LYS A 286 -81.83 -14.92 -7.37
C LYS A 286 -82.97 -13.94 -7.66
N LYS A 287 -82.82 -13.01 -8.58
CA LYS A 287 -83.89 -12.13 -9.04
C LYS A 287 -84.89 -12.86 -9.91
N ALA A 288 -84.46 -13.82 -10.72
CA ALA A 288 -85.37 -14.68 -11.53
C ALA A 288 -86.16 -15.67 -10.62
N ALA A 289 -85.53 -16.25 -9.58
CA ALA A 289 -86.13 -17.13 -8.65
C ALA A 289 -87.14 -16.49 -7.65
N LYS A 290 -87.10 -15.12 -7.56
CA LYS A 290 -88.01 -14.33 -6.75
C LYS A 290 -89.31 -13.95 -7.46
N ALA A 291 -89.49 -14.38 -8.71
CA ALA A 291 -90.66 -14.08 -9.57
C ALA A 291 -91.68 -15.23 -9.69
N GLU A 292 -91.52 -16.31 -8.96
CA GLU A 292 -92.55 -17.33 -8.88
C GLU A 292 -93.08 -17.56 -7.42
N PRO A 293 -94.40 -17.67 -7.17
CA PRO A 293 -94.93 -17.65 -5.80
C PRO A 293 -95.23 -19.03 -5.24
N ALA A 294 -94.86 -19.12 -3.95
CA ALA A 294 -95.48 -19.90 -2.89
C ALA A 294 -96.07 -21.29 -3.15
N ALA A 295 -95.58 -22.30 -2.40
CA ALA A 295 -96.44 -23.16 -1.54
C ALA A 295 -95.53 -24.09 -0.70
N ALA A 296 -95.76 -23.97 0.63
CA ALA A 296 -95.84 -25.00 1.66
C ALA A 296 -94.70 -26.08 1.74
N GLU A 297 -94.10 -26.43 2.79
CA GLU A 297 -94.40 -26.71 4.18
C GLU A 297 -93.11 -27.04 4.94
N GLU A 298 -93.08 -26.73 6.22
CA GLU A 298 -92.18 -27.15 7.28
C GLU A 298 -92.33 -28.64 7.63
N PRO A 299 -91.63 -29.23 8.67
CA PRO A 299 -90.25 -28.97 9.22
C PRO A 299 -89.55 -30.33 9.53
N ALA A 300 -88.30 -30.29 9.99
CA ALA A 300 -87.85 -31.02 11.17
C ALA A 300 -86.30 -31.21 11.26
N ALA A 301 -85.90 -30.83 12.44
CA ALA A 301 -84.86 -31.45 13.30
C ALA A 301 -83.32 -31.26 12.95
N ALA A 302 -82.77 -30.51 13.83
CA ALA A 302 -81.37 -30.65 14.25
C ALA A 302 -81.08 -32.02 14.92
N PRO A 303 -79.89 -32.47 15.23
CA PRO A 303 -78.98 -31.83 16.21
C PRO A 303 -77.49 -31.94 15.92
N GLU A 304 -76.75 -30.97 16.49
CA GLU A 304 -75.67 -31.04 17.49
C GLU A 304 -74.37 -31.76 17.21
N ALA A 305 -73.38 -31.03 17.47
CA ALA A 305 -72.17 -31.14 18.35
C ALA A 305 -70.97 -31.83 17.71
N GLU A 306 -69.75 -31.47 17.89
CA GLU A 306 -68.88 -31.07 18.98
C GLU A 306 -67.55 -30.71 18.43
N GLN A 307 -66.95 -29.59 18.80
CA GLN A 307 -65.78 -29.37 19.61
C GLN A 307 -64.60 -30.33 19.46
N THR A 308 -63.40 -29.74 19.19
CA THR A 308 -62.21 -29.65 20.06
C THR A 308 -61.06 -29.08 19.20
N ALA A 309 -60.54 -28.00 19.50
CA ALA A 309 -59.45 -27.56 20.41
C ALA A 309 -58.14 -28.35 20.33
N ALA A 310 -57.07 -27.60 20.09
CA ALA A 310 -55.72 -27.54 20.69
C ALA A 310 -54.71 -27.07 19.66
N GLU A 311 -54.15 -25.88 19.75
CA GLU A 311 -52.96 -25.49 20.54
C GLU A 311 -51.76 -26.44 20.36
N GLU A 312 -50.72 -25.89 19.75
CA GLU A 312 -49.39 -25.88 20.37
C GLU A 312 -48.38 -25.12 19.51
N LYS A 313 -47.87 -24.06 20.06
CA LYS A 313 -46.49 -23.62 19.92
C LYS A 313 -45.66 -24.46 20.92
N PRO A 314 -44.35 -24.65 20.90
CA PRO A 314 -43.33 -23.59 20.77
C PRO A 314 -41.93 -24.05 20.28
N ALA A 315 -41.02 -23.09 20.40
CA ALA A 315 -39.63 -23.15 20.83
C ALA A 315 -38.53 -23.15 19.78
N GLU A 316 -37.83 -22.05 19.80
CA GLU A 316 -36.36 -21.98 19.58
C GLU A 316 -35.61 -22.93 20.53
N PRO A 317 -34.36 -23.32 20.25
CA PRO A 317 -33.26 -22.62 20.93
C PRO A 317 -31.95 -22.40 20.14
N ASP A 318 -31.26 -21.34 20.57
CA ASP A 318 -29.82 -21.09 20.70
C ASP A 318 -28.81 -22.23 20.41
N ALA A 319 -27.80 -21.89 19.64
CA ALA A 319 -26.40 -21.92 20.05
C ALA A 319 -25.54 -21.14 19.03
#